data_b32456a8e4be0cf63bd5716bc842ecab
#
_entry.id   b32456a8e4be0cf63bd5716bc842ecab
#
_cell.length_a   1.000
_cell.length_b   1.000
_cell.length_c   1.000
_cell.angle_alpha   90.00
_cell.angle_beta   90.00
_cell.angle_gamma   90.00
#
_symmetry.space_group_name_H-M   'P 1'
#
loop_
_entity.id
_entity.type
_entity.pdbx_description
1 polymer ?
#
loop_
_entity_poly.entity_id
_entity_poly.type
_entity_poly.pdbx_seq_one_letter_code
_entity_poly.pdbx_strand_id
1 'polypeptide(L)'
;MGAIKVSAFVKAVPSAARGLLSDELRHFKVAAMPWLSQSYYDDKSIHYELVKLPSRYGENAWEMGLHFESKTAERNSALLRYFDRHLFEVRDALGDDWVAEIWDRGWTKVYVTFVYPVLTEELVAPTAERLAHAIRTLEPLRRLAG
;
A
#
# COMPACT_ATOMS: atom_id res chain seq x y z
N MET A 1 7.70 -23.06 -12.43
CA MET A 1 7.05 -21.87 -11.95
C MET A 1 7.97 -20.70 -12.07
N GLY A 2 7.54 -19.72 -12.81
CA GLY A 2 8.43 -18.70 -13.30
C GLY A 2 8.82 -17.67 -12.26
N ALA A 3 10.13 -17.42 -12.16
CA ALA A 3 10.61 -16.22 -11.49
C ALA A 3 10.06 -15.00 -12.22
N ILE A 4 9.78 -13.94 -11.47
CA ILE A 4 9.31 -12.67 -12.03
C ILE A 4 10.26 -11.55 -11.58
N LYS A 5 10.54 -10.61 -12.47
CA LYS A 5 11.34 -9.44 -12.14
C LYS A 5 10.55 -8.53 -11.20
N VAL A 6 11.25 -7.86 -10.27
CA VAL A 6 10.64 -6.90 -9.37
C VAL A 6 9.85 -5.84 -10.15
N SER A 7 10.42 -5.29 -11.22
CA SER A 7 9.77 -4.26 -12.03
C SER A 7 8.45 -4.75 -12.67
N ALA A 8 8.39 -6.01 -13.04
CA ALA A 8 7.16 -6.60 -13.58
C ALA A 8 6.14 -6.89 -12.47
N PHE A 9 6.62 -7.35 -11.32
CA PHE A 9 5.77 -7.68 -10.17
C PHE A 9 5.04 -6.45 -9.65
N VAL A 10 5.74 -5.35 -9.44
CA VAL A 10 5.14 -4.12 -8.89
C VAL A 10 4.09 -3.51 -9.81
N LYS A 11 4.15 -3.79 -11.12
CA LYS A 11 3.13 -3.37 -12.09
C LYS A 11 1.97 -4.36 -12.15
N ALA A 12 2.27 -5.65 -12.10
CA ALA A 12 1.27 -6.71 -12.22
C ALA A 12 0.29 -6.72 -11.06
N VAL A 13 0.77 -6.43 -9.85
CA VAL A 13 -0.05 -6.47 -8.62
C VAL A 13 -1.20 -5.45 -8.68
N PRO A 14 -0.98 -4.14 -8.89
CA PRO A 14 -2.10 -3.22 -8.96
C PRO A 14 -3.04 -3.49 -10.15
N SER A 15 -2.52 -3.96 -11.27
CA SER A 15 -3.34 -4.36 -12.42
C SER A 15 -4.30 -5.49 -12.05
N ALA A 16 -3.80 -6.53 -11.38
CA ALA A 16 -4.63 -7.64 -10.92
C ALA A 16 -5.61 -7.20 -9.81
N ALA A 17 -5.16 -6.35 -8.88
CA ALA A 17 -6.01 -5.84 -7.80
C ALA A 17 -7.22 -5.08 -8.33
N ARG A 18 -7.05 -4.34 -9.43
CA ARG A 18 -8.13 -3.59 -10.07
C ARG A 18 -9.33 -4.48 -10.40
N GLY A 19 -9.06 -5.68 -10.90
CA GLY A 19 -10.10 -6.65 -11.25
C GLY A 19 -10.83 -7.25 -10.05
N LEU A 20 -10.30 -7.06 -8.84
CA LEU A 20 -10.89 -7.58 -7.60
C LEU A 20 -11.73 -6.54 -6.87
N LEU A 21 -11.75 -5.30 -7.36
CA LEU A 21 -12.41 -4.18 -6.69
C LEU A 21 -13.74 -3.84 -7.34
N SER A 22 -14.64 -3.25 -6.55
CA SER A 22 -15.91 -2.73 -7.03
C SER A 22 -15.68 -1.54 -7.98
N ASP A 23 -16.71 -1.17 -8.70
CA ASP A 23 -16.65 -0.05 -9.63
C ASP A 23 -16.22 1.25 -8.96
N GLU A 24 -16.64 1.49 -7.72
CA GLU A 24 -16.27 2.68 -6.96
C GLU A 24 -14.78 2.76 -6.60
N LEU A 25 -14.10 1.62 -6.52
CA LEU A 25 -12.73 1.55 -6.01
C LEU A 25 -11.68 1.21 -7.07
N ARG A 26 -12.07 0.73 -8.24
CA ARG A 26 -11.11 0.22 -9.22
C ARG A 26 -10.47 1.28 -10.12
N HIS A 27 -10.98 2.50 -10.14
CA HIS A 27 -10.54 3.54 -11.09
C HIS A 27 -9.37 4.38 -10.55
N PHE A 28 -8.38 3.73 -9.95
CA PHE A 28 -7.14 4.40 -9.56
C PHE A 28 -6.15 4.44 -10.71
N LYS A 29 -5.23 5.40 -10.63
CA LYS A 29 -4.09 5.52 -11.54
C LYS A 29 -2.88 4.84 -10.91
N VAL A 30 -1.92 4.43 -11.72
CA VAL A 30 -0.70 3.78 -11.26
C VAL A 30 0.52 4.50 -11.79
N ALA A 31 1.45 4.83 -10.90
CA ALA A 31 2.79 5.26 -11.25
C ALA A 31 3.76 4.19 -10.76
N ALA A 32 4.68 3.74 -11.62
CA ALA A 32 5.59 2.67 -11.28
C ALA A 32 7.04 3.05 -11.52
N MET A 33 7.91 2.63 -10.60
CA MET A 33 9.35 2.64 -10.72
C MET A 33 9.84 1.20 -10.71
N PRO A 34 11.12 0.90 -11.00
CA PRO A 34 11.58 -0.49 -11.04
C PRO A 34 11.36 -1.29 -9.75
N TRP A 35 11.25 -0.63 -8.59
CA TRP A 35 11.15 -1.30 -7.30
C TRP A 35 9.87 -0.97 -6.53
N LEU A 36 8.96 -0.14 -7.08
CA LEU A 36 7.70 0.20 -6.42
C LEU A 36 6.60 0.54 -7.41
N SER A 37 5.36 0.47 -6.93
CA SER A 37 4.22 1.07 -7.61
C SER A 37 3.41 1.89 -6.61
N GLN A 38 2.81 2.97 -7.11
CA GLN A 38 1.94 3.87 -6.37
C GLN A 38 0.58 3.89 -7.06
N SER A 39 -0.46 3.53 -6.33
CA SER A 39 -1.83 3.53 -6.83
C SER A 39 -2.60 4.65 -6.12
N TYR A 40 -3.19 5.56 -6.89
CA TYR A 40 -3.84 6.75 -6.34
C TYR A 40 -5.08 7.12 -7.14
N TYR A 41 -6.00 7.85 -6.51
CA TYR A 41 -7.24 8.29 -7.15
C TYR A 41 -7.08 9.68 -7.75
N ASP A 42 -7.20 10.74 -6.96
CA ASP A 42 -7.11 12.11 -7.45
C ASP A 42 -5.79 12.77 -7.11
N ASP A 43 -5.30 12.53 -5.90
CA ASP A 43 -4.13 13.18 -5.34
C ASP A 43 -3.00 12.16 -5.19
N LYS A 44 -1.98 12.26 -6.04
CA LYS A 44 -0.84 11.34 -6.03
C LYS A 44 -0.05 11.38 -4.72
N SER A 45 -0.12 12.47 -3.97
CA SER A 45 0.56 12.57 -2.68
C SER A 45 -0.05 11.64 -1.61
N ILE A 46 -1.25 11.12 -1.88
CA ILE A 46 -1.91 10.12 -1.04
C ILE A 46 -2.11 8.88 -1.90
N HIS A 47 -1.32 7.85 -1.66
CA HIS A 47 -1.29 6.70 -2.55
C HIS A 47 -1.07 5.40 -1.78
N TYR A 48 -1.52 4.31 -2.38
CA TYR A 48 -1.21 2.96 -1.93
C TYR A 48 0.11 2.56 -2.58
N GLU A 49 1.07 2.14 -1.78
CA GLU A 49 2.41 1.79 -2.26
C GLU A 49 2.68 0.31 -2.05
N LEU A 50 3.26 -0.32 -3.06
CA LEU A 50 3.89 -1.63 -2.97
C LEU A 50 5.36 -1.42 -3.31
N VAL A 51 6.25 -1.69 -2.36
CA VAL A 51 7.67 -1.41 -2.53
C VAL A 51 8.53 -2.54 -2.02
N LYS A 52 9.56 -2.88 -2.80
CA LYS A 52 10.61 -3.77 -2.33
C LYS A 52 11.58 -2.98 -1.46
N LEU A 53 11.71 -3.38 -0.22
CA LEU A 53 12.58 -2.69 0.74
C LEU A 53 14.05 -2.98 0.45
N PRO A 54 14.95 -2.02 0.81
CA PRO A 54 16.39 -2.25 0.73
C PRO A 54 16.82 -3.45 1.57
N SER A 55 17.92 -4.11 1.18
CA SER A 55 18.41 -5.32 1.85
C SER A 55 18.74 -5.15 3.32
N ARG A 56 18.98 -3.91 3.78
CA ARG A 56 19.21 -3.62 5.21
C ARG A 56 18.00 -3.92 6.08
N TYR A 57 16.81 -4.02 5.49
CA TYR A 57 15.56 -4.40 6.19
C TYR A 57 15.29 -5.90 6.12
N GLY A 58 16.24 -6.69 5.61
CA GLY A 58 16.11 -8.11 5.39
C GLY A 58 16.01 -8.44 3.90
N GLU A 59 16.44 -9.65 3.53
CA GLU A 59 16.32 -10.09 2.14
C GLU A 59 14.86 -10.32 1.78
N ASN A 60 14.48 -9.88 0.58
CA ASN A 60 13.14 -10.08 0.04
C ASN A 60 12.02 -9.51 0.90
N ALA A 61 12.31 -8.45 1.64
CA ALA A 61 11.31 -7.73 2.44
C ALA A 61 10.53 -6.75 1.57
N TRP A 62 9.23 -6.68 1.82
CA TRP A 62 8.27 -5.85 1.09
C TRP A 62 7.46 -5.01 2.05
N GLU A 63 7.01 -3.86 1.58
CA GLU A 63 6.06 -3.03 2.30
C GLU A 63 4.84 -2.77 1.41
N MET A 64 3.67 -2.78 2.00
CA MET A 64 2.43 -2.37 1.36
C MET A 64 1.66 -1.47 2.32
N GLY A 65 1.16 -0.34 1.83
CA GLY A 65 0.39 0.53 2.68
C GLY A 65 -0.12 1.78 2.00
N LEU A 66 -0.79 2.61 2.79
CA LEU A 66 -1.31 3.90 2.39
C LEU A 66 -0.38 4.97 2.92
N HIS A 67 0.19 5.74 2.01
CA HIS A 67 1.18 6.77 2.29
C HIS A 67 0.56 8.16 2.18
N PHE A 68 0.89 9.03 3.12
CA PHE A 68 0.48 10.43 3.15
C PHE A 68 1.74 11.29 2.98
N GLU A 69 1.96 11.74 1.75
CA GLU A 69 3.18 12.45 1.34
C GLU A 69 2.87 13.84 0.79
N SER A 70 1.84 14.48 1.34
CA SER A 70 1.49 15.85 0.99
C SER A 70 2.62 16.80 1.37
N LYS A 71 2.76 17.90 0.65
CA LYS A 71 3.70 18.97 0.98
C LYS A 71 3.35 19.66 2.30
N THR A 72 2.11 19.53 2.74
CA THR A 72 1.63 20.08 4.00
C THR A 72 1.77 19.04 5.11
N ALA A 73 2.76 19.23 5.98
CA ALA A 73 3.03 18.29 7.07
C ALA A 73 1.83 18.12 8.01
N GLU A 74 1.07 19.20 8.24
CA GLU A 74 -0.13 19.16 9.09
C GLU A 74 -1.19 18.21 8.53
N ARG A 75 -1.35 18.18 7.20
CA ARG A 75 -2.31 17.26 6.56
C ARG A 75 -1.89 15.82 6.77
N ASN A 76 -0.60 15.51 6.58
CA ASN A 76 -0.06 14.18 6.79
C ASN A 76 -0.24 13.73 8.24
N SER A 77 0.02 14.63 9.18
CA SER A 77 -0.16 14.34 10.61
C SER A 77 -1.63 14.16 10.99
N ALA A 78 -2.53 14.95 10.41
CA ALA A 78 -3.97 14.82 10.65
C ALA A 78 -4.50 13.47 10.15
N LEU A 79 -4.07 13.04 8.96
CA LEU A 79 -4.43 11.74 8.40
C LEU A 79 -3.86 10.61 9.26
N LEU A 80 -2.61 10.72 9.70
CA LEU A 80 -2.03 9.73 10.60
C LEU A 80 -2.84 9.59 11.89
N ARG A 81 -3.21 10.71 12.53
CA ARG A 81 -4.01 10.69 13.75
C ARG A 81 -5.38 10.04 13.52
N TYR A 82 -5.99 10.33 12.39
CA TYR A 82 -7.26 9.71 12.03
C TYR A 82 -7.13 8.18 11.96
N PHE A 83 -6.13 7.69 11.24
CA PHE A 83 -5.91 6.24 11.11
C PHE A 83 -5.43 5.61 12.40
N ASP A 84 -4.68 6.33 13.22
CA ASP A 84 -4.27 5.83 14.53
C ASP A 84 -5.48 5.60 15.45
N ARG A 85 -6.47 6.50 15.39
CA ARG A 85 -7.73 6.32 16.13
C ARG A 85 -8.57 5.15 15.60
N HIS A 86 -8.39 4.77 14.35
CA HIS A 86 -9.11 3.66 13.70
C HIS A 86 -8.23 2.41 13.55
N LEU A 87 -7.06 2.39 14.18
CA LEU A 87 -6.10 1.30 13.98
C LEU A 87 -6.63 -0.06 14.43
N PHE A 88 -7.47 -0.08 15.46
CA PHE A 88 -8.14 -1.30 15.91
C PHE A 88 -8.98 -1.91 14.76
N GLU A 89 -9.76 -1.08 14.08
CA GLU A 89 -10.60 -1.51 12.95
C GLU A 89 -9.75 -2.00 11.78
N VAL A 90 -8.66 -1.29 11.49
CA VAL A 90 -7.72 -1.66 10.44
C VAL A 90 -7.11 -3.04 10.74
N ARG A 91 -6.64 -3.26 11.96
CA ARG A 91 -6.04 -4.52 12.37
C ARG A 91 -7.04 -5.66 12.40
N ASP A 92 -8.27 -5.38 12.80
CA ASP A 92 -9.33 -6.38 12.79
C ASP A 92 -9.59 -6.91 11.38
N ALA A 93 -9.55 -6.03 10.38
CA ALA A 93 -9.77 -6.39 8.97
C ALA A 93 -8.52 -6.96 8.29
N LEU A 94 -7.35 -6.36 8.53
CA LEU A 94 -6.14 -6.61 7.73
C LEU A 94 -5.06 -7.41 8.46
N GLY A 95 -5.11 -7.49 9.80
CA GLY A 95 -4.13 -8.19 10.61
C GLY A 95 -3.39 -7.29 11.58
N ASP A 96 -2.87 -7.90 12.65
CA ASP A 96 -2.25 -7.18 13.78
C ASP A 96 -0.92 -6.53 13.45
N ASP A 97 -0.30 -6.89 12.31
CA ASP A 97 1.01 -6.37 11.91
C ASP A 97 0.92 -4.98 11.26
N TRP A 98 -0.27 -4.48 10.98
CA TRP A 98 -0.45 -3.14 10.43
C TRP A 98 -0.13 -2.08 11.48
N VAL A 99 0.63 -1.07 11.07
CA VAL A 99 1.06 0.04 11.93
C VAL A 99 0.83 1.38 11.25
N ALA A 100 0.70 2.43 12.07
CA ALA A 100 0.57 3.80 11.61
C ALA A 100 1.70 4.60 12.22
N GLU A 101 2.51 5.28 11.41
CA GLU A 101 3.69 6.01 11.92
C GLU A 101 4.15 7.14 11.01
N ILE A 102 4.93 8.05 11.60
CA ILE A 102 5.72 9.06 10.88
C ILE A 102 6.96 8.35 10.32
N TRP A 103 7.36 8.67 9.07
CA TRP A 103 8.55 8.01 8.56
C TRP A 103 9.63 8.95 7.99
N ASP A 104 9.30 10.01 7.25
CA ASP A 104 10.32 10.90 6.70
C ASP A 104 9.71 12.25 6.30
N ARG A 105 10.44 13.35 6.49
CA ARG A 105 10.08 14.70 6.00
C ARG A 105 8.66 15.15 6.35
N GLY A 106 8.12 14.66 7.46
CA GLY A 106 6.74 14.92 7.83
C GLY A 106 5.74 14.06 7.09
N TRP A 107 6.19 13.09 6.30
CA TRP A 107 5.36 12.08 5.68
C TRP A 107 4.95 11.02 6.69
N THR A 108 3.77 10.48 6.50
CA THR A 108 3.21 9.46 7.40
C THR A 108 2.63 8.32 6.59
N LYS A 109 2.41 7.19 7.23
CA LYS A 109 1.87 6.02 6.54
C LYS A 109 1.17 5.05 7.48
N VAL A 110 0.27 4.26 6.90
CA VAL A 110 -0.37 3.09 7.50
C VAL A 110 0.01 1.90 6.64
N TYR A 111 0.72 0.93 7.20
CA TYR A 111 1.37 -0.08 6.36
C TYR A 111 1.61 -1.39 7.07
N VAL A 112 1.99 -2.40 6.29
CA VAL A 112 2.44 -3.71 6.73
C VAL A 112 3.69 -4.10 5.96
N THR A 113 4.57 -4.88 6.60
CA THR A 113 5.73 -5.48 5.93
C THR A 113 5.58 -6.99 5.90
N PHE A 114 6.17 -7.61 4.89
CA PHE A 114 6.14 -9.06 4.73
C PHE A 114 7.36 -9.52 3.94
N VAL A 115 7.63 -10.81 3.94
CA VAL A 115 8.80 -11.39 3.28
C VAL A 115 8.33 -12.43 2.26
N TYR A 116 8.88 -12.33 1.04
CA TYR A 116 8.74 -13.36 0.02
C TYR A 116 10.14 -13.95 -0.25
N PRO A 117 10.42 -15.16 0.25
CA PRO A 117 11.77 -15.76 0.09
C PRO A 117 12.22 -15.84 -1.36
N VAL A 118 11.31 -16.16 -2.28
CA VAL A 118 11.56 -16.20 -3.72
C VAL A 118 10.38 -15.52 -4.41
N LEU A 119 10.66 -14.54 -5.26
CA LEU A 119 9.61 -13.84 -6.00
C LEU A 119 9.25 -14.63 -7.26
N THR A 120 7.98 -15.05 -7.33
CA THR A 120 7.46 -15.83 -8.45
C THR A 120 6.17 -15.24 -8.99
N GLU A 121 5.79 -15.62 -10.20
CA GLU A 121 4.55 -15.17 -10.82
C GLU A 121 3.31 -15.53 -10.00
N GLU A 122 3.35 -16.66 -9.30
CA GLU A 122 2.21 -17.09 -8.46
C GLU A 122 1.93 -16.15 -7.30
N LEU A 123 2.91 -15.35 -6.89
CA LEU A 123 2.72 -14.39 -5.80
C LEU A 123 1.93 -13.15 -6.23
N VAL A 124 1.76 -12.92 -7.53
CA VAL A 124 0.99 -11.78 -8.03
C VAL A 124 -0.46 -11.83 -7.51
N ALA A 125 -1.14 -12.95 -7.67
CA ALA A 125 -2.53 -13.07 -7.26
C ALA A 125 -2.76 -12.86 -5.76
N PRO A 126 -2.06 -13.55 -4.85
CA PRO A 126 -2.25 -13.31 -3.41
C PRO A 126 -1.83 -11.91 -2.98
N THR A 127 -0.82 -11.31 -3.60
CA THR A 127 -0.43 -9.93 -3.29
C THR A 127 -1.47 -8.94 -3.79
N ALA A 128 -2.05 -9.18 -4.97
CA ALA A 128 -3.16 -8.37 -5.49
C ALA A 128 -4.39 -8.45 -4.57
N GLU A 129 -4.69 -9.62 -4.02
CA GLU A 129 -5.77 -9.78 -3.03
C GLU A 129 -5.48 -8.98 -1.76
N ARG A 130 -4.23 -8.96 -1.29
CA ARG A 130 -3.81 -8.12 -0.17
C ARG A 130 -4.04 -6.65 -0.46
N LEU A 131 -3.61 -6.18 -1.62
CA LEU A 131 -3.77 -4.79 -2.02
C LEU A 131 -5.25 -4.42 -2.13
N ALA A 132 -6.04 -5.26 -2.78
CA ALA A 132 -7.49 -5.02 -2.92
C ALA A 132 -8.17 -4.98 -1.54
N HIS A 133 -7.80 -5.87 -0.63
CA HIS A 133 -8.34 -5.89 0.73
C HIS A 133 -7.94 -4.63 1.51
N ALA A 134 -6.68 -4.21 1.37
CA ALA A 134 -6.21 -2.96 1.98
C ALA A 134 -7.03 -1.77 1.45
N ILE A 135 -7.22 -1.68 0.14
CA ILE A 135 -8.00 -0.59 -0.45
C ILE A 135 -9.45 -0.62 0.05
N ARG A 136 -10.10 -1.78 0.07
CA ARG A 136 -11.48 -1.91 0.56
C ARG A 136 -11.63 -1.47 2.01
N THR A 137 -10.60 -1.67 2.82
CA THR A 137 -10.61 -1.33 4.24
C THR A 137 -10.23 0.14 4.47
N LEU A 138 -9.17 0.60 3.83
CA LEU A 138 -8.58 1.91 4.12
C LEU A 138 -9.21 3.05 3.33
N GLU A 139 -9.64 2.81 2.10
CA GLU A 139 -10.14 3.89 1.26
C GLU A 139 -11.44 4.54 1.78
N PRO A 140 -12.43 3.78 2.28
CA PRO A 140 -13.59 4.41 2.91
C PRO A 140 -13.21 5.30 4.10
N LEU A 141 -12.26 4.86 4.92
CA LEU A 141 -11.77 5.65 6.05
C LEU A 141 -11.06 6.92 5.57
N ARG A 142 -10.21 6.80 4.55
CA ARG A 142 -9.52 7.94 3.98
C ARG A 142 -10.50 8.99 3.46
N ARG A 143 -11.53 8.56 2.76
CA ARG A 143 -12.55 9.47 2.22
C ARG A 143 -13.32 10.19 3.31
N LEU A 144 -13.58 9.52 4.44
CA LEU A 144 -14.22 10.13 5.61
C LEU A 144 -13.28 11.09 6.33
N ALA A 145 -12.01 10.84 6.32
CA ALA A 145 -11.00 11.70 6.95
C ALA A 145 -10.84 13.05 6.23
N GLY A 146 -11.23 13.11 4.97
CA GLY A 146 -11.07 14.28 4.13
C GLY A 146 -9.78 14.27 3.37
#